data_75de362e60d280e670cced57bea10368
#
_entry.id   75de362e60d280e670cced57bea10368
#
_cell.length_a   1.000
_cell.length_b   1.000
_cell.length_c   1.000
_cell.angle_alpha   90.00
_cell.angle_beta   90.00
_cell.angle_gamma   90.00
#
_symmetry.space_group_name_H-M   'P 1'
#
loop_
_entity.id
_entity.type
_entity.pdbx_description
1 polymer ?
#
loop_
_entity_poly.entity_id
_entity_poly.type
_entity_poly.pdbx_seq_one_letter_code
_entity_poly.pdbx_strand_id
1 'polypeptide(L)'
;MKLISWNVNGLRAAVTKGFMESFNELDADIFCLQETKLQPEQISLELPGYEQYWNSAVKKGYSGTAVFTRIKPLSVTNGIGIEEHDQEGRVITAEYDNFYLVCCYTPNSQRELARLEYRMTWEDAFRNYLLELDKKKPVILCGDLNVAHQEIDLKNPKSNRKNAGFSDEERAKMTELLGAGFTDTFRHLYPDATEQYSWWSYMGKARERNTGWRIDYFITSKRLDDKIQEAKIHQQIFGSDHCPVELDIDL
;
A
#
# COMPACT_ATOMS: atom_id res chain seq x y z
N MET A 1 -11.24 -14.39 3.77
CA MET A 1 -10.05 -13.77 4.40
C MET A 1 -10.15 -12.27 4.24
N LYS A 2 -9.94 -11.51 5.32
CA LYS A 2 -9.94 -10.04 5.30
C LYS A 2 -8.51 -9.52 5.44
N LEU A 3 -8.10 -8.67 4.51
CA LEU A 3 -6.80 -7.98 4.53
C LEU A 3 -7.01 -6.48 4.60
N ILE A 4 -6.19 -5.80 5.42
CA ILE A 4 -6.19 -4.33 5.54
C ILE A 4 -4.79 -3.81 5.20
N SER A 5 -4.75 -2.67 4.54
CA SER A 5 -3.51 -1.92 4.28
C SER A 5 -3.72 -0.47 4.70
N TRP A 6 -2.75 0.09 5.43
CA TRP A 6 -2.86 1.46 5.93
C TRP A 6 -1.48 2.14 6.01
N ASN A 7 -1.32 3.23 5.28
CA ASN A 7 -0.21 4.14 5.52
C ASN A 7 -0.52 4.98 6.76
N VAL A 8 0.23 4.78 7.83
CA VAL A 8 -0.04 5.39 9.14
C VAL A 8 0.70 6.71 9.36
N ASN A 9 1.57 7.10 8.42
CA ASN A 9 2.36 8.34 8.50
C ASN A 9 2.99 8.56 9.88
N GLY A 10 3.71 7.54 10.35
CA GLY A 10 4.28 7.47 11.68
C GLY A 10 3.40 6.69 12.66
N LEU A 11 3.78 5.45 12.97
CA LEU A 11 2.97 4.56 13.79
C LEU A 11 2.78 5.06 15.22
N ARG A 12 3.82 5.64 15.84
CA ARG A 12 3.70 6.19 17.20
C ARG A 12 2.66 7.29 17.27
N ALA A 13 2.65 8.19 16.30
CA ALA A 13 1.63 9.23 16.21
C ALA A 13 0.23 8.65 15.96
N ALA A 14 0.12 7.66 15.08
CA ALA A 14 -1.14 6.99 14.80
C ALA A 14 -1.73 6.30 16.04
N VAL A 15 -0.88 5.67 16.87
CA VAL A 15 -1.30 5.05 18.14
C VAL A 15 -1.94 6.07 19.07
N THR A 16 -1.38 7.27 19.18
CA THR A 16 -1.98 8.33 20.00
C THR A 16 -3.30 8.87 19.44
N LYS A 17 -3.60 8.57 18.16
CA LYS A 17 -4.79 9.05 17.45
C LYS A 17 -5.82 7.95 17.19
N GLY A 18 -5.76 6.84 17.93
CA GLY A 18 -6.77 5.79 17.87
C GLY A 18 -6.44 4.60 16.97
N PHE A 19 -5.18 4.37 16.64
CA PHE A 19 -4.77 3.23 15.82
C PHE A 19 -5.27 1.90 16.40
N MET A 20 -5.10 1.67 17.70
CA MET A 20 -5.47 0.39 18.31
C MET A 20 -6.97 0.12 18.25
N GLU A 21 -7.80 1.14 18.44
CA GLU A 21 -9.24 1.03 18.33
C GLU A 21 -9.65 0.66 16.91
N SER A 22 -9.08 1.33 15.91
CA SER A 22 -9.34 1.03 14.49
C SER A 22 -8.82 -0.36 14.11
N PHE A 23 -7.64 -0.75 14.58
CA PHE A 23 -7.07 -2.07 14.35
C PHE A 23 -8.00 -3.18 14.86
N ASN A 24 -8.50 -3.02 16.09
CA ASN A 24 -9.41 -4.01 16.70
C ASN A 24 -10.78 -4.04 16.00
N GLU A 25 -11.32 -2.89 15.65
CA GLU A 25 -12.60 -2.79 14.94
C GLU A 25 -12.56 -3.42 13.55
N LEU A 26 -11.48 -3.19 12.80
CA LEU A 26 -11.29 -3.76 11.47
C LEU A 26 -11.12 -5.29 11.50
N ASP A 27 -10.55 -5.83 12.56
CA ASP A 27 -10.48 -7.29 12.83
C ASP A 27 -9.99 -8.10 11.61
N ALA A 28 -8.84 -7.71 11.07
CA ALA A 28 -8.30 -8.33 9.86
C ALA A 28 -7.54 -9.61 10.15
N ASP A 29 -7.52 -10.54 9.18
CA ASP A 29 -6.62 -11.70 9.21
C ASP A 29 -5.17 -11.28 8.99
N ILE A 30 -4.96 -10.30 8.09
CA ILE A 30 -3.63 -9.72 7.80
C ILE A 30 -3.77 -8.21 7.74
N PHE A 31 -2.91 -7.50 8.47
CA PHE A 31 -2.90 -6.03 8.55
C PHE A 31 -1.53 -5.50 8.16
N CYS A 32 -1.46 -4.73 7.08
CA CYS A 32 -0.22 -4.20 6.51
C CYS A 32 -0.10 -2.69 6.75
N LEU A 33 1.10 -2.24 7.11
CA LEU A 33 1.38 -0.83 7.36
C LEU A 33 2.46 -0.29 6.44
N GLN A 34 2.35 0.98 6.08
CA GLN A 34 3.37 1.75 5.40
C GLN A 34 3.66 3.03 6.21
N GLU A 35 4.84 3.57 6.01
CA GLU A 35 5.35 4.73 6.74
C GLU A 35 5.26 4.57 8.27
N THR A 36 5.82 3.48 8.78
CA THR A 36 5.90 3.26 10.24
C THR A 36 6.80 4.30 10.91
N LYS A 37 7.85 4.79 10.20
CA LYS A 37 8.80 5.83 10.61
C LYS A 37 9.51 5.52 11.92
N LEU A 38 9.77 4.22 12.19
CA LEU A 38 10.45 3.80 13.41
C LEU A 38 11.27 2.53 13.18
N GLN A 39 12.16 2.28 14.13
CA GLN A 39 12.83 0.99 14.29
C GLN A 39 11.96 0.09 15.18
N PRO A 40 12.02 -1.25 15.02
CA PRO A 40 11.13 -2.16 15.77
C PRO A 40 11.22 -2.00 17.29
N GLU A 41 12.40 -1.71 17.81
CA GLU A 41 12.65 -1.53 19.24
C GLU A 41 12.06 -0.23 19.82
N GLN A 42 11.58 0.68 18.98
CA GLN A 42 11.02 1.97 19.41
C GLN A 42 9.53 1.89 19.77
N ILE A 43 8.89 0.75 19.56
CA ILE A 43 7.51 0.53 19.93
C ILE A 43 7.30 -0.91 20.40
N SER A 44 6.35 -1.09 21.30
CA SER A 44 5.84 -2.40 21.70
C SER A 44 4.34 -2.39 21.55
N LEU A 45 3.82 -3.21 20.64
CA LEU A 45 2.38 -3.36 20.43
C LEU A 45 1.92 -4.73 20.94
N GLU A 46 0.88 -4.70 21.78
CA GLU A 46 0.17 -5.88 22.22
C GLU A 46 -0.91 -6.24 21.18
N LEU A 47 -0.61 -7.24 20.35
CA LEU A 47 -1.50 -7.73 19.29
C LEU A 47 -1.75 -9.22 19.48
N PRO A 48 -2.60 -9.63 20.45
CA PRO A 48 -2.84 -11.03 20.73
C PRO A 48 -3.33 -11.79 19.49
N GLY A 49 -2.69 -12.94 19.20
CA GLY A 49 -3.03 -13.75 18.05
C GLY A 49 -2.36 -13.34 16.73
N TYR A 50 -1.58 -12.27 16.72
CA TYR A 50 -0.85 -11.83 15.53
C TYR A 50 0.65 -12.05 15.69
N GLU A 51 1.30 -12.52 14.63
CA GLU A 51 2.73 -12.42 14.45
C GLU A 51 3.03 -11.06 13.79
N GLN A 52 4.17 -10.45 14.17
CA GLN A 52 4.57 -9.11 13.69
C GLN A 52 5.87 -9.21 12.91
N TYR A 53 5.88 -8.64 11.71
CA TYR A 53 7.06 -8.56 10.84
C TYR A 53 7.30 -7.11 10.46
N TRP A 54 8.55 -6.66 10.56
CA TRP A 54 8.95 -5.27 10.37
C TRP A 54 10.07 -5.16 9.36
N ASN A 55 10.02 -4.12 8.54
CA ASN A 55 11.13 -3.72 7.67
C ASN A 55 11.34 -2.21 7.81
N SER A 56 12.46 -1.82 8.44
CA SER A 56 12.77 -0.43 8.73
C SER A 56 13.81 0.11 7.75
N ALA A 57 13.71 1.41 7.44
CA ALA A 57 14.74 2.08 6.65
C ALA A 57 16.05 2.16 7.46
N VAL A 58 17.16 2.20 6.76
CA VAL A 58 18.47 2.50 7.38
C VAL A 58 18.43 3.89 8.00
N LYS A 59 17.83 4.85 7.33
CA LYS A 59 17.58 6.19 7.85
C LYS A 59 16.48 6.15 8.91
N LYS A 60 16.80 6.53 10.14
CA LYS A 60 15.82 6.57 11.25
C LYS A 60 14.72 7.60 11.01
N GLY A 61 13.49 7.27 11.45
CA GLY A 61 12.35 8.16 11.36
C GLY A 61 11.80 8.36 9.94
N TYR A 62 12.10 7.46 9.03
CA TYR A 62 11.76 7.56 7.62
C TYR A 62 11.24 6.24 7.08
N SER A 63 10.21 6.28 6.20
CA SER A 63 9.68 5.10 5.51
C SER A 63 9.30 3.95 6.47
N GLY A 64 9.56 2.71 6.09
CA GLY A 64 9.29 1.53 6.92
C GLY A 64 7.93 0.90 6.63
N THR A 65 7.89 -0.44 6.67
CA THR A 65 6.68 -1.24 6.49
C THR A 65 6.55 -2.26 7.61
N ALA A 66 5.33 -2.74 7.83
CA ALA A 66 5.06 -3.82 8.79
C ALA A 66 3.92 -4.70 8.30
N VAL A 67 3.94 -5.96 8.70
CA VAL A 67 2.87 -6.92 8.46
C VAL A 67 2.52 -7.60 9.78
N PHE A 68 1.25 -7.52 10.15
CA PHE A 68 0.68 -8.24 11.32
C PHE A 68 -0.28 -9.29 10.79
N THR A 69 -0.07 -10.55 11.17
CA THR A 69 -0.81 -11.66 10.57
C THR A 69 -1.24 -12.69 11.63
N ARG A 70 -2.50 -13.13 11.56
CA ARG A 70 -3.01 -14.26 12.32
C ARG A 70 -2.60 -15.60 11.73
N ILE A 71 -2.25 -15.62 10.45
CA ILE A 71 -1.89 -16.81 9.70
C ILE A 71 -0.37 -16.86 9.64
N LYS A 72 0.22 -17.94 10.16
CA LYS A 72 1.68 -18.10 10.13
C LYS A 72 2.17 -18.26 8.70
N PRO A 73 3.02 -17.35 8.18
CA PRO A 73 3.60 -17.52 6.85
C PRO A 73 4.65 -18.63 6.84
N LEU A 74 4.87 -19.23 5.67
CA LEU A 74 5.96 -20.20 5.44
C LEU A 74 7.31 -19.51 5.51
N SER A 75 7.40 -18.28 5.00
CA SER A 75 8.61 -17.45 5.05
C SER A 75 8.26 -15.98 4.95
N VAL A 76 9.15 -15.11 5.40
CA VAL A 76 9.05 -13.66 5.25
C VAL A 76 10.38 -13.12 4.77
N THR A 77 10.33 -12.27 3.75
CA THR A 77 11.49 -11.65 3.13
C THR A 77 11.34 -10.14 3.13
N ASN A 78 12.38 -9.42 3.51
CA ASN A 78 12.44 -7.96 3.44
C ASN A 78 13.18 -7.53 2.17
N GLY A 79 12.60 -6.57 1.43
CA GLY A 79 13.17 -6.05 0.20
C GLY A 79 12.86 -6.90 -1.03
N ILE A 80 13.48 -6.53 -2.16
CA ILE A 80 13.30 -7.22 -3.45
C ILE A 80 14.59 -7.90 -3.94
N GLY A 81 15.63 -7.93 -3.10
CA GLY A 81 16.92 -8.55 -3.43
C GLY A 81 17.86 -7.65 -4.25
N ILE A 82 17.63 -6.35 -4.27
CA ILE A 82 18.45 -5.35 -4.95
C ILE A 82 18.88 -4.32 -3.90
N GLU A 83 20.17 -4.31 -3.57
CA GLU A 83 20.71 -3.49 -2.46
C GLU A 83 20.30 -2.02 -2.57
N GLU A 84 20.40 -1.43 -3.75
CA GLU A 84 20.03 -0.03 -4.01
C GLU A 84 18.58 0.27 -3.63
N HIS A 85 17.68 -0.70 -3.80
CA HIS A 85 16.25 -0.54 -3.56
C HIS A 85 15.82 -0.98 -2.17
N ASP A 86 16.69 -1.68 -1.42
CA ASP A 86 16.33 -2.32 -0.16
C ASP A 86 16.78 -1.54 1.09
N GLN A 87 17.18 -0.27 0.93
CA GLN A 87 17.69 0.57 2.03
C GLN A 87 16.60 1.31 2.81
N GLU A 88 15.40 1.39 2.24
CA GLU A 88 14.36 2.28 2.78
C GLU A 88 13.18 1.54 3.43
N GLY A 89 13.30 0.23 3.66
CA GLY A 89 12.27 -0.55 4.37
C GLY A 89 10.92 -0.57 3.66
N ARG A 90 10.90 -0.67 2.31
CA ARG A 90 9.72 -0.45 1.50
C ARG A 90 8.89 -1.69 1.20
N VAL A 91 9.47 -2.88 1.29
CA VAL A 91 8.80 -4.11 0.86
C VAL A 91 8.97 -5.22 1.87
N ILE A 92 7.85 -5.85 2.25
CA ILE A 92 7.83 -7.12 2.98
C ILE A 92 7.04 -8.12 2.13
N THR A 93 7.60 -9.29 1.89
CA THR A 93 6.91 -10.41 1.24
C THR A 93 6.71 -11.53 2.23
N ALA A 94 5.45 -11.92 2.46
CA ALA A 94 5.09 -13.08 3.25
C ALA A 94 4.57 -14.19 2.31
N GLU A 95 5.20 -15.37 2.37
CA GLU A 95 4.77 -16.52 1.61
C GLU A 95 3.79 -17.35 2.44
N TYR A 96 2.61 -17.63 1.87
CA TYR A 96 1.62 -18.55 2.42
C TYR A 96 1.49 -19.79 1.53
N ASP A 97 0.70 -20.76 1.93
CA ASP A 97 0.58 -22.02 1.18
C ASP A 97 0.15 -21.81 -0.28
N ASN A 98 -0.77 -20.89 -0.54
CA ASN A 98 -1.40 -20.72 -1.85
C ASN A 98 -1.29 -19.30 -2.43
N PHE A 99 -0.57 -18.40 -1.80
CA PHE A 99 -0.33 -17.04 -2.31
C PHE A 99 0.89 -16.38 -1.66
N TYR A 100 1.40 -15.33 -2.32
CA TYR A 100 2.32 -14.36 -1.72
C TYR A 100 1.58 -13.09 -1.36
N LEU A 101 1.82 -12.57 -0.16
CA LEU A 101 1.43 -11.21 0.22
C LEU A 101 2.65 -10.30 0.10
N VAL A 102 2.51 -9.20 -0.63
CA VAL A 102 3.56 -8.17 -0.75
C VAL A 102 3.01 -6.87 -0.20
N CYS A 103 3.56 -6.39 0.91
CA CYS A 103 3.29 -5.07 1.48
C CYS A 103 4.32 -4.09 0.94
N CYS A 104 3.88 -3.02 0.31
CA CYS A 104 4.75 -2.09 -0.39
C CYS A 104 4.47 -0.64 -0.02
N TYR A 105 5.53 0.13 0.17
CA TYR A 105 5.52 1.58 0.19
C TYR A 105 6.39 2.10 -0.95
N THR A 106 5.76 2.47 -2.06
CA THR A 106 6.44 2.93 -3.27
C THR A 106 7.16 4.27 -3.02
N PRO A 107 8.38 4.47 -3.53
CA PRO A 107 9.06 5.76 -3.41
C PRO A 107 8.22 6.91 -3.97
N ASN A 108 8.09 7.99 -3.20
CA ASN A 108 7.49 9.23 -3.69
C ASN A 108 8.46 9.93 -4.64
N SER A 109 7.96 10.45 -5.77
CA SER A 109 8.78 11.18 -6.73
C SER A 109 9.20 12.56 -6.23
N GLN A 110 8.64 13.04 -5.12
CA GLN A 110 8.92 14.30 -4.44
C GLN A 110 8.51 15.53 -5.24
N ARG A 111 8.59 16.69 -4.57
CA ARG A 111 8.26 17.98 -5.18
C ARG A 111 9.11 18.21 -6.43
N GLU A 112 8.49 18.77 -7.45
CA GLU A 112 9.12 19.04 -8.75
C GLU A 112 9.67 17.79 -9.44
N LEU A 113 9.15 16.60 -9.03
CA LEU A 113 9.57 15.31 -9.57
C LEU A 113 11.07 15.04 -9.39
N ALA A 114 11.66 15.56 -8.29
CA ALA A 114 13.09 15.47 -8.02
C ALA A 114 13.62 14.03 -7.99
N ARG A 115 12.76 13.05 -7.65
CA ARG A 115 13.13 11.64 -7.53
C ARG A 115 12.45 10.75 -8.59
N LEU A 116 11.89 11.33 -9.62
CA LEU A 116 11.14 10.59 -10.64
C LEU A 116 11.99 9.55 -11.36
N GLU A 117 13.21 9.90 -11.76
CA GLU A 117 14.12 9.00 -12.46
C GLU A 117 14.41 7.74 -11.63
N TYR A 118 14.74 7.90 -10.35
CA TYR A 118 14.92 6.77 -9.43
C TYR A 118 13.65 5.93 -9.32
N ARG A 119 12.50 6.57 -9.17
CA ARG A 119 11.22 5.86 -9.07
C ARG A 119 10.95 5.02 -10.32
N MET A 120 11.28 5.49 -11.50
CA MET A 120 11.04 4.74 -12.73
C MET A 120 11.88 3.43 -12.75
N THR A 121 13.12 3.49 -12.33
CA THR A 121 13.95 2.28 -12.19
C THR A 121 13.43 1.35 -11.11
N TRP A 122 13.00 1.90 -9.99
CA TRP A 122 12.40 1.14 -8.89
C TRP A 122 11.13 0.40 -9.33
N GLU A 123 10.24 1.10 -10.05
CA GLU A 123 8.99 0.52 -10.57
C GLU A 123 9.25 -0.68 -11.49
N ASP A 124 10.22 -0.59 -12.39
CA ASP A 124 10.56 -1.69 -13.29
C ASP A 124 11.12 -2.89 -12.51
N ALA A 125 12.02 -2.64 -11.57
CA ALA A 125 12.58 -3.69 -10.71
C ALA A 125 11.49 -4.36 -9.86
N PHE A 126 10.58 -3.58 -9.30
CA PHE A 126 9.49 -4.09 -8.47
C PHE A 126 8.50 -4.93 -9.29
N ARG A 127 8.12 -4.47 -10.48
CA ARG A 127 7.25 -5.24 -11.38
C ARG A 127 7.89 -6.59 -11.75
N ASN A 128 9.17 -6.60 -12.08
CA ASN A 128 9.90 -7.84 -12.36
C ASN A 128 9.92 -8.78 -11.15
N TYR A 129 10.11 -8.23 -9.95
CA TYR A 129 10.04 -9.00 -8.70
C TYR A 129 8.67 -9.66 -8.52
N LEU A 130 7.59 -8.92 -8.71
CA LEU A 130 6.23 -9.46 -8.62
C LEU A 130 5.97 -10.55 -9.65
N LEU A 131 6.46 -10.38 -10.88
CA LEU A 131 6.30 -11.38 -11.95
C LEU A 131 7.03 -12.69 -11.62
N GLU A 132 8.21 -12.61 -11.00
CA GLU A 132 8.91 -13.82 -10.55
C GLU A 132 8.16 -14.56 -9.44
N LEU A 133 7.57 -13.83 -8.50
CA LEU A 133 6.70 -14.44 -7.48
C LEU A 133 5.47 -15.08 -8.13
N ASP A 134 4.83 -14.37 -9.05
CA ASP A 134 3.59 -14.83 -9.71
C ASP A 134 3.76 -16.13 -10.51
N LYS A 135 4.96 -16.42 -10.98
CA LYS A 135 5.27 -17.70 -11.63
C LYS A 135 5.10 -18.89 -10.67
N LYS A 136 5.25 -18.67 -9.37
CA LYS A 136 5.21 -19.73 -8.35
C LYS A 136 3.83 -19.83 -7.70
N LYS A 137 3.28 -18.71 -7.27
CA LYS A 137 1.97 -18.61 -6.60
C LYS A 137 1.33 -17.27 -6.96
N PRO A 138 -0.02 -17.15 -6.89
CA PRO A 138 -0.67 -15.86 -7.05
C PRO A 138 -0.18 -14.84 -6.04
N VAL A 139 -0.13 -13.58 -6.45
CA VAL A 139 0.34 -12.46 -5.64
C VAL A 139 -0.83 -11.58 -5.22
N ILE A 140 -0.85 -11.19 -3.94
CA ILE A 140 -1.66 -10.10 -3.41
C ILE A 140 -0.69 -8.99 -3.01
N LEU A 141 -0.68 -7.91 -3.77
CA LEU A 141 0.08 -6.70 -3.49
C LEU A 141 -0.82 -5.70 -2.76
N CYS A 142 -0.33 -5.09 -1.70
CA CYS A 142 -1.01 -3.97 -1.08
C CYS A 142 -0.06 -2.87 -0.68
N GLY A 143 -0.59 -1.69 -0.52
CA GLY A 143 0.14 -0.58 0.06
C GLY A 143 -0.11 0.77 -0.59
N ASP A 144 0.70 1.72 -0.16
CA ASP A 144 0.76 3.06 -0.75
C ASP A 144 1.67 3.01 -1.98
N LEU A 145 1.05 3.05 -3.16
CA LEU A 145 1.77 3.02 -4.43
C LEU A 145 2.10 4.41 -4.96
N ASN A 146 1.79 5.46 -4.20
CA ASN A 146 2.13 6.85 -4.51
C ASN A 146 1.76 7.27 -5.94
N VAL A 147 0.63 6.77 -6.44
CA VAL A 147 0.08 7.13 -7.75
C VAL A 147 -1.43 7.02 -7.76
N ALA A 148 -2.11 8.06 -8.25
CA ALA A 148 -3.50 7.97 -8.70
C ALA A 148 -3.45 7.55 -10.18
N HIS A 149 -4.06 6.40 -10.51
CA HIS A 149 -3.89 5.80 -11.83
C HIS A 149 -4.59 6.59 -12.93
N GLN A 150 -5.88 6.88 -12.76
CA GLN A 150 -6.72 7.54 -13.75
C GLN A 150 -7.29 8.86 -13.23
N GLU A 151 -7.87 9.66 -14.11
CA GLU A 151 -8.46 10.95 -13.71
C GLU A 151 -9.58 10.80 -12.66
N ILE A 152 -10.29 9.69 -12.65
CA ILE A 152 -11.31 9.38 -11.64
C ILE A 152 -10.71 9.17 -10.24
N ASP A 153 -9.41 8.93 -10.14
CA ASP A 153 -8.73 8.57 -8.90
C ASP A 153 -8.24 9.78 -8.08
N LEU A 154 -8.50 11.01 -8.54
CA LEU A 154 -8.20 12.21 -7.76
C LEU A 154 -9.16 13.35 -8.10
N LYS A 155 -9.31 14.28 -7.18
CA LYS A 155 -10.29 15.39 -7.30
C LYS A 155 -9.94 16.40 -8.40
N ASN A 156 -8.65 16.72 -8.55
CA ASN A 156 -8.20 17.79 -9.47
C ASN A 156 -7.16 17.27 -10.48
N PRO A 157 -7.54 16.40 -11.44
CA PRO A 157 -6.58 15.76 -12.33
C PRO A 157 -5.82 16.76 -13.22
N LYS A 158 -6.50 17.75 -13.75
CA LYS A 158 -5.88 18.69 -14.71
C LYS A 158 -4.72 19.49 -14.09
N SER A 159 -4.87 19.98 -12.86
CA SER A 159 -3.85 20.77 -12.18
C SER A 159 -2.70 19.93 -11.61
N ASN A 160 -2.84 18.59 -11.57
CA ASN A 160 -1.88 17.69 -10.95
C ASN A 160 -1.07 16.85 -11.94
N ARG A 161 -1.23 17.03 -13.25
CA ARG A 161 -0.56 16.21 -14.28
C ARG A 161 0.97 16.28 -14.24
N LYS A 162 1.54 17.30 -13.64
CA LYS A 162 3.00 17.45 -13.49
C LYS A 162 3.47 17.32 -12.04
N ASN A 163 2.58 16.91 -11.15
CA ASN A 163 2.90 16.72 -9.74
C ASN A 163 3.17 15.26 -9.41
N ALA A 164 3.99 15.04 -8.38
CA ALA A 164 4.25 13.71 -7.86
C ALA A 164 2.93 13.00 -7.52
N GLY A 165 2.81 11.75 -7.93
CA GLY A 165 1.61 10.95 -7.74
C GLY A 165 0.62 10.97 -8.91
N PHE A 166 0.78 11.89 -9.88
CA PHE A 166 -0.08 11.94 -11.06
C PHE A 166 0.67 12.34 -12.35
N SER A 167 1.98 12.23 -12.39
CA SER A 167 2.74 12.43 -13.62
C SER A 167 2.40 11.36 -14.66
N ASP A 168 2.55 11.68 -15.92
CA ASP A 168 2.29 10.72 -17.00
C ASP A 168 3.17 9.47 -16.85
N GLU A 169 4.42 9.64 -16.41
CA GLU A 169 5.38 8.56 -16.21
C GLU A 169 4.96 7.61 -15.08
N GLU A 170 4.51 8.15 -13.95
CA GLU A 170 4.03 7.35 -12.82
C GLU A 170 2.77 6.57 -13.17
N ARG A 171 1.84 7.22 -13.84
CA ARG A 171 0.59 6.59 -14.33
C ARG A 171 0.89 5.49 -15.36
N ALA A 172 1.86 5.72 -16.25
CA ALA A 172 2.27 4.72 -17.23
C ALA A 172 2.83 3.46 -16.55
N LYS A 173 3.63 3.61 -15.48
CA LYS A 173 4.13 2.45 -14.72
C LYS A 173 3.00 1.66 -14.04
N MET A 174 1.97 2.32 -13.56
CA MET A 174 0.78 1.63 -13.05
C MET A 174 0.05 0.87 -14.16
N THR A 175 -0.08 1.46 -15.33
CA THR A 175 -0.67 0.80 -16.50
C THR A 175 0.15 -0.43 -16.91
N GLU A 176 1.48 -0.32 -16.91
CA GLU A 176 2.37 -1.45 -17.20
C GLU A 176 2.22 -2.57 -16.17
N LEU A 177 2.12 -2.23 -14.88
CA LEU A 177 1.90 -3.21 -13.83
C LEU A 177 0.60 -3.98 -14.04
N LEU A 178 -0.50 -3.28 -14.25
CA LEU A 178 -1.80 -3.93 -14.49
C LEU A 178 -1.80 -4.73 -15.79
N GLY A 179 -1.17 -4.21 -16.83
CA GLY A 179 -1.01 -4.91 -18.12
C GLY A 179 -0.14 -6.17 -18.05
N ALA A 180 0.67 -6.32 -17.02
CA ALA A 180 1.52 -7.49 -16.82
C ALA A 180 0.80 -8.71 -16.20
N GLY A 181 -0.51 -8.60 -15.94
CA GLY A 181 -1.32 -9.71 -15.41
C GLY A 181 -1.84 -9.48 -14.00
N PHE A 182 -2.06 -8.24 -13.62
CA PHE A 182 -2.57 -7.86 -12.30
C PHE A 182 -3.85 -7.05 -12.41
N THR A 183 -4.64 -7.08 -11.35
CA THR A 183 -5.95 -6.43 -11.25
C THR A 183 -5.98 -5.45 -10.09
N ASP A 184 -6.41 -4.21 -10.35
CA ASP A 184 -6.79 -3.25 -9.32
C ASP A 184 -8.15 -3.69 -8.76
N THR A 185 -8.16 -4.26 -7.56
CA THR A 185 -9.35 -4.92 -7.00
C THR A 185 -10.53 -3.96 -6.79
N PHE A 186 -10.25 -2.73 -6.37
CA PHE A 186 -11.30 -1.74 -6.18
C PHE A 186 -11.97 -1.37 -7.51
N ARG A 187 -11.18 -1.08 -8.54
CA ARG A 187 -11.71 -0.75 -9.87
C ARG A 187 -12.34 -1.95 -10.59
N HIS A 188 -11.91 -3.15 -10.27
CA HIS A 188 -12.54 -4.37 -10.77
C HIS A 188 -14.01 -4.46 -10.32
N LEU A 189 -14.28 -4.18 -9.05
CA LEU A 189 -15.64 -4.21 -8.49
C LEU A 189 -16.42 -2.92 -8.75
N TYR A 190 -15.74 -1.78 -8.72
CA TYR A 190 -16.35 -0.45 -8.78
C TYR A 190 -15.68 0.42 -9.85
N PRO A 191 -15.83 0.06 -11.15
CA PRO A 191 -15.11 0.74 -12.24
C PRO A 191 -15.46 2.23 -12.39
N ASP A 192 -16.67 2.62 -11.99
CA ASP A 192 -17.20 3.97 -12.22
C ASP A 192 -17.43 4.76 -10.92
N ALA A 193 -17.06 4.23 -9.76
CA ALA A 193 -17.26 4.91 -8.48
C ALA A 193 -16.36 6.15 -8.37
N THR A 194 -17.00 7.31 -8.21
CA THR A 194 -16.33 8.61 -8.10
C THR A 194 -16.10 9.02 -6.64
N GLU A 195 -15.16 9.95 -6.44
CA GLU A 195 -14.87 10.54 -5.13
C GLU A 195 -14.48 9.50 -4.06
N GLN A 196 -13.82 8.44 -4.51
CA GLN A 196 -13.30 7.37 -3.68
C GLN A 196 -11.80 7.54 -3.52
N TYR A 197 -11.38 8.08 -2.37
CA TYR A 197 -10.00 8.47 -2.12
C TYR A 197 -9.46 7.83 -0.85
N SER A 198 -8.14 7.67 -0.79
CA SER A 198 -7.45 7.06 0.35
C SER A 198 -6.47 8.02 1.03
N TRP A 199 -6.19 9.16 0.43
CA TRP A 199 -5.26 10.16 0.93
C TRP A 199 -5.78 11.58 0.68
N TRP A 200 -5.53 12.47 1.64
CA TRP A 200 -5.84 13.90 1.57
C TRP A 200 -4.70 14.69 2.18
N SER A 201 -4.31 15.80 1.53
CA SER A 201 -3.35 16.73 2.12
C SER A 201 -3.87 17.28 3.46
N TYR A 202 -2.97 17.55 4.39
CA TYR A 202 -3.34 18.28 5.61
C TYR A 202 -3.70 19.74 5.35
N MET A 203 -3.31 20.28 4.18
CA MET A 203 -3.52 21.68 3.85
C MET A 203 -4.96 21.94 3.39
N GLY A 204 -5.46 23.15 3.67
CA GLY A 204 -6.69 23.67 3.08
C GLY A 204 -7.95 22.87 3.40
N LYS A 205 -7.98 22.14 4.51
CA LYS A 205 -9.12 21.27 4.89
C LYS A 205 -9.50 20.28 3.78
N ALA A 206 -8.51 19.71 3.11
CA ALA A 206 -8.72 18.84 1.94
C ALA A 206 -9.63 17.66 2.26
N ARG A 207 -9.47 17.03 3.43
CA ARG A 207 -10.29 15.87 3.81
C ARG A 207 -11.75 16.24 4.06
N GLU A 208 -12.03 17.36 4.72
CA GLU A 208 -13.39 17.85 4.93
C GLU A 208 -14.12 18.10 3.60
N ARG A 209 -13.40 18.59 2.60
CA ARG A 209 -13.93 18.88 1.25
C ARG A 209 -13.84 17.69 0.31
N ASN A 210 -13.33 16.57 0.78
CA ASN A 210 -13.00 15.39 -0.01
C ASN A 210 -12.16 15.71 -1.27
N THR A 211 -11.18 16.59 -1.13
CA THR A 211 -10.20 16.89 -2.17
C THR A 211 -9.05 15.90 -2.02
N GLY A 212 -9.28 14.69 -2.45
CA GLY A 212 -8.39 13.56 -2.18
C GLY A 212 -7.86 12.87 -3.42
N TRP A 213 -7.06 11.83 -3.15
CA TRP A 213 -6.43 10.95 -4.15
C TRP A 213 -6.58 9.51 -3.70
N ARG A 214 -6.81 8.60 -4.64
CA ARG A 214 -6.74 7.16 -4.40
C ARG A 214 -5.35 6.69 -4.79
N ILE A 215 -4.50 6.47 -3.80
CA ILE A 215 -3.10 6.06 -3.97
C ILE A 215 -2.73 4.80 -3.18
N ASP A 216 -3.66 4.30 -2.37
CA ASP A 216 -3.51 3.05 -1.62
C ASP A 216 -4.35 1.96 -2.30
N TYR A 217 -3.76 0.77 -2.49
CA TYR A 217 -4.32 -0.27 -3.34
C TYR A 217 -4.23 -1.64 -2.72
N PHE A 218 -5.16 -2.53 -3.14
CA PHE A 218 -4.95 -3.95 -3.23
C PHE A 218 -4.95 -4.35 -4.70
N ILE A 219 -3.85 -4.94 -5.14
CA ILE A 219 -3.65 -5.41 -6.51
C ILE A 219 -3.34 -6.89 -6.48
N THR A 220 -4.05 -7.68 -7.26
CA THR A 220 -3.94 -9.13 -7.24
C THR A 220 -3.60 -9.70 -8.60
N SER A 221 -2.96 -10.87 -8.62
CA SER A 221 -2.85 -11.65 -9.86
C SER A 221 -4.22 -11.86 -10.49
N LYS A 222 -4.34 -11.72 -11.81
CA LYS A 222 -5.63 -11.83 -12.54
C LYS A 222 -6.34 -13.15 -12.29
N ARG A 223 -5.62 -14.23 -12.08
CA ARG A 223 -6.23 -15.53 -11.79
C ARG A 223 -6.97 -15.58 -10.44
N LEU A 224 -6.89 -14.53 -9.64
CA LEU A 224 -7.66 -14.38 -8.40
C LEU A 224 -8.93 -13.53 -8.58
N ASP A 225 -9.22 -13.03 -9.78
CA ASP A 225 -10.35 -12.10 -9.99
C ASP A 225 -11.68 -12.65 -9.50
N ASP A 226 -11.96 -13.93 -9.76
CA ASP A 226 -13.19 -14.60 -9.32
C ASP A 226 -13.21 -14.92 -7.81
N LYS A 227 -12.10 -14.72 -7.11
CA LYS A 227 -11.98 -14.88 -5.67
C LYS A 227 -12.22 -13.59 -4.89
N ILE A 228 -12.22 -12.45 -5.55
CA ILE A 228 -12.43 -11.14 -4.92
C ILE A 228 -13.89 -11.03 -4.48
N GLN A 229 -14.11 -10.85 -3.18
CA GLN A 229 -15.45 -10.73 -2.60
C GLN A 229 -15.85 -9.27 -2.40
N GLU A 230 -14.94 -8.44 -1.88
CA GLU A 230 -15.19 -7.04 -1.61
C GLU A 230 -13.87 -6.25 -1.58
N ALA A 231 -13.96 -4.97 -1.93
CA ALA A 231 -12.87 -4.00 -1.81
C ALA A 231 -13.45 -2.71 -1.22
N LYS A 232 -12.88 -2.22 -0.12
CA LYS A 232 -13.39 -1.04 0.58
C LYS A 232 -12.31 0.00 0.80
N ILE A 233 -12.73 1.26 0.86
CA ILE A 233 -11.91 2.39 1.26
C ILE A 233 -12.57 3.00 2.49
N HIS A 234 -11.91 2.90 3.65
CA HIS A 234 -12.49 3.32 4.93
C HIS A 234 -12.27 4.82 5.18
N GLN A 235 -12.90 5.68 4.37
CA GLN A 235 -12.71 7.14 4.41
C GLN A 235 -13.07 7.76 5.76
N GLN A 236 -13.91 7.10 6.56
CA GLN A 236 -14.36 7.55 7.87
C GLN A 236 -13.36 7.26 9.00
N ILE A 237 -12.30 6.50 8.75
CA ILE A 237 -11.27 6.20 9.76
C ILE A 237 -10.16 7.24 9.69
N PHE A 238 -9.90 7.86 10.85
CA PHE A 238 -8.90 8.91 11.02
C PHE A 238 -7.67 8.39 11.78
N GLY A 239 -6.65 9.22 11.92
CA GLY A 239 -5.40 8.89 12.62
C GLY A 239 -4.17 8.99 11.74
N SER A 240 -4.35 9.20 10.45
CA SER A 240 -3.32 9.43 9.44
C SER A 240 -3.90 10.34 8.35
N ASP A 241 -3.06 10.88 7.48
CA ASP A 241 -3.50 11.56 6.25
C ASP A 241 -3.96 10.57 5.17
N HIS A 242 -3.71 9.27 5.37
CA HIS A 242 -4.36 8.19 4.63
C HIS A 242 -5.46 7.53 5.46
N CYS A 243 -6.40 6.86 4.80
CA CYS A 243 -7.32 5.94 5.44
C CYS A 243 -6.97 4.48 5.10
N PRO A 244 -7.45 3.50 5.89
CA PRO A 244 -7.25 2.09 5.55
C PRO A 244 -7.99 1.71 4.27
N VAL A 245 -7.41 0.77 3.50
CA VAL A 245 -8.10 0.07 2.42
C VAL A 245 -8.19 -1.41 2.76
N GLU A 246 -9.24 -2.07 2.25
CA GLU A 246 -9.60 -3.45 2.59
C GLU A 246 -9.80 -4.29 1.34
N LEU A 247 -9.38 -5.54 1.42
CA LEU A 247 -9.71 -6.60 0.48
C LEU A 247 -10.28 -7.79 1.23
N ASP A 248 -11.48 -8.23 0.83
CA ASP A 248 -12.06 -9.50 1.24
C ASP A 248 -11.92 -10.46 0.06
N ILE A 249 -11.25 -11.60 0.28
CA ILE A 249 -10.92 -12.56 -0.77
C ILE A 249 -11.11 -13.99 -0.26
N ASP A 250 -11.61 -14.85 -1.13
CA ASP A 250 -11.85 -16.28 -0.84
C ASP A 250 -10.74 -17.14 -1.47
N LEU A 251 -9.75 -17.53 -0.65
CA LEU A 251 -8.57 -18.28 -1.09
C LEU A 251 -8.58 -19.70 -0.54
#